data_22aa58d3ff7f369f6973db030ba04b6a
#
_entry.id   22aa58d3ff7f369f6973db030ba04b6a
#
_cell.length_a   1.000
_cell.length_b   1.000
_cell.length_c   1.000
_cell.angle_alpha   90.00
_cell.angle_beta   90.00
_cell.angle_gamma   90.00
#
_symmetry.space_group_name_H-M   'P 1'
#
loop_
_entity.id
_entity.type
_entity.pdbx_description
1 polymer ?
#
loop_
_entity_poly.entity_id
_entity_poly.type
_entity_poly.pdbx_seq_one_letter_code
_entity_poly.pdbx_strand_id
1 'polypeptide(L)'
;MKIIIIGAGISGLTVAHELVKKGFEIEIYEKDNEAGGMAKSFRNKNNIPTEHSWRGYGPFYYNFFEISKQIPINIRENFNEYTLDEVKEHNTENDLWCIYKNDVYDLTDFVKSHPGGSIILQAGGKNLEDVWDEYGYEWHNDNENVMNTLNKFKIGVLVESYSSKSVYDNLNKNRLNFEFWYNKDNDKKSHSLDYLDFLYLFFLFGKVILSDDRKINYFKVRLYPLLKGKLSKPGYHYITDYIAGPGYGFDKNTMSLGHFATFIEYTLYQKEKKWQVMSMPTSEAWIDPWVKHLKNLGVKFYFNHELIKINKKKDKIDSLLVKHKNKVIKLNSDDYVISINPFNFNDILKKSNMMEMSIMYNKLNIVNNQISFRLGFNKKINFEIKNGGFVLVDSPYNITFYPQEDHWINVDLGEIKTLLSGTLILPYRKGSLYGKSGLSLKLDNLKEEIIHQLFECDVFTNLCKKSDVSKKNIIFKEIYNDWYEKDGYLVTKNKKWVNNFINEEYRPLQKTDLENLFISGSHCKTSISIWSMESAVESGKITSNLILDKYNKENCYYYKHQSIPIVKLLSKLDNILYKLHFKNLVIEMIIIIIFLFIKG
;
A
#
# COMPACT_ATOMS: atom_id res chain seq x y z
N MET A 1 23.33 -6.91 -18.81
CA MET A 1 22.49 -5.83 -19.36
C MET A 1 22.11 -4.95 -18.20
N LYS A 2 22.26 -3.64 -18.41
CA LYS A 2 22.02 -2.64 -17.38
C LYS A 2 20.67 -1.97 -17.60
N ILE A 3 19.92 -1.79 -16.51
CA ILE A 3 18.63 -1.09 -16.51
C ILE A 3 18.66 0.02 -15.47
N ILE A 4 18.32 1.22 -15.90
CA ILE A 4 18.14 2.37 -15.01
C ILE A 4 16.67 2.58 -14.76
N ILE A 5 16.30 2.63 -13.46
CA ILE A 5 14.96 2.89 -12.97
C ILE A 5 14.94 4.28 -12.32
N ILE A 6 14.04 5.15 -12.76
CA ILE A 6 13.82 6.46 -12.15
C ILE A 6 12.58 6.39 -11.28
N GLY A 7 12.79 6.55 -9.96
CA GLY A 7 11.76 6.49 -8.93
C GLY A 7 11.79 5.20 -8.13
N ALA A 8 12.04 5.32 -6.83
CA ALA A 8 12.04 4.23 -5.85
C ALA A 8 10.66 4.05 -5.17
N GLY A 9 9.56 4.35 -5.88
CA GLY A 9 8.21 4.03 -5.44
C GLY A 9 7.90 2.54 -5.61
N ILE A 10 6.74 2.09 -5.14
CA ILE A 10 6.33 0.68 -5.16
C ILE A 10 6.53 0.02 -6.53
N SER A 11 6.15 0.69 -7.61
CA SER A 11 6.25 0.15 -8.95
C SER A 11 7.73 0.00 -9.40
N GLY A 12 8.58 0.99 -9.11
CA GLY A 12 10.02 0.92 -9.42
C GLY A 12 10.74 -0.16 -8.62
N LEU A 13 10.42 -0.29 -7.33
CA LEU A 13 10.93 -1.37 -6.47
C LEU A 13 10.47 -2.74 -6.99
N THR A 14 9.24 -2.87 -7.49
CA THR A 14 8.75 -4.12 -8.10
C THR A 14 9.55 -4.47 -9.35
N VAL A 15 9.79 -3.52 -10.24
CA VAL A 15 10.61 -3.74 -11.45
C VAL A 15 12.01 -4.21 -11.06
N ALA A 16 12.64 -3.55 -10.10
CA ALA A 16 13.96 -3.95 -9.62
C ALA A 16 13.96 -5.36 -9.04
N HIS A 17 12.95 -5.70 -8.23
CA HIS A 17 12.82 -7.01 -7.58
C HIS A 17 12.70 -8.15 -8.57
N GLU A 18 11.91 -7.99 -9.62
CA GLU A 18 11.71 -9.05 -10.61
C GLU A 18 12.92 -9.18 -11.55
N LEU A 19 13.54 -8.06 -11.95
CA LEU A 19 14.61 -8.09 -12.93
C LEU A 19 15.97 -8.48 -12.34
N VAL A 20 16.29 -8.07 -11.11
CA VAL A 20 17.57 -8.46 -10.47
C VAL A 20 17.70 -9.97 -10.31
N LYS A 21 16.61 -10.67 -10.00
CA LYS A 21 16.55 -12.14 -9.92
C LYS A 21 16.83 -12.84 -11.26
N LYS A 22 16.65 -12.13 -12.36
CA LYS A 22 16.90 -12.65 -13.72
C LYS A 22 18.26 -12.20 -14.28
N GLY A 23 19.14 -11.66 -13.41
CA GLY A 23 20.52 -11.35 -13.72
C GLY A 23 20.74 -10.02 -14.45
N PHE A 24 19.82 -9.05 -14.31
CA PHE A 24 20.04 -7.70 -14.80
C PHE A 24 20.81 -6.86 -13.76
N GLU A 25 21.70 -5.99 -14.23
CA GLU A 25 22.29 -4.95 -13.41
C GLU A 25 21.29 -3.81 -13.25
N ILE A 26 20.89 -3.50 -12.01
CA ILE A 26 19.82 -2.54 -11.72
C ILE A 26 20.39 -1.35 -10.94
N GLU A 27 20.11 -0.16 -11.44
CA GLU A 27 20.36 1.11 -10.75
C GLU A 27 19.05 1.88 -10.59
N ILE A 28 18.73 2.28 -9.35
CA ILE A 28 17.54 3.09 -9.02
C ILE A 28 17.99 4.50 -8.64
N TYR A 29 17.41 5.50 -9.29
CA TYR A 29 17.62 6.92 -9.00
C TYR A 29 16.34 7.51 -8.43
N GLU A 30 16.43 8.07 -7.21
CA GLU A 30 15.29 8.64 -6.48
C GLU A 30 15.59 10.09 -6.08
N LYS A 31 14.62 10.98 -6.30
CA LYS A 31 14.78 12.41 -5.97
C LYS A 31 14.80 12.68 -4.46
N ASP A 32 14.09 11.85 -3.68
CA ASP A 32 14.04 11.96 -2.23
C ASP A 32 15.24 11.25 -1.59
N ASN A 33 15.42 11.44 -0.28
CA ASN A 33 16.49 10.80 0.49
C ASN A 33 16.14 9.35 0.89
N GLU A 34 14.95 8.87 0.57
CA GLU A 34 14.43 7.55 0.95
C GLU A 34 13.46 6.99 -0.11
N ALA A 35 13.31 5.67 -0.12
CA ALA A 35 12.40 4.96 -1.02
C ALA A 35 10.94 4.98 -0.52
N GLY A 36 10.03 4.40 -1.32
CA GLY A 36 8.63 4.15 -1.01
C GLY A 36 7.65 5.10 -1.68
N GLY A 37 8.10 6.24 -2.20
CA GLY A 37 7.27 7.21 -2.91
C GLY A 37 6.05 7.64 -2.07
N MET A 38 4.84 7.51 -2.62
CA MET A 38 3.59 7.84 -1.90
C MET A 38 3.23 6.84 -0.78
N ALA A 39 3.88 5.68 -0.72
CA ALA A 39 3.61 4.65 0.27
C ALA A 39 4.49 4.78 1.52
N LYS A 40 5.52 5.61 1.50
CA LYS A 40 6.43 5.74 2.63
C LYS A 40 5.78 6.34 3.87
N SER A 41 6.27 5.92 5.03
CA SER A 41 6.12 6.61 6.31
C SER A 41 7.46 7.20 6.72
N PHE A 42 7.46 8.13 7.66
CA PHE A 42 8.69 8.66 8.23
C PHE A 42 8.45 9.03 9.69
N ARG A 43 9.51 9.18 10.46
CA ARG A 43 9.42 9.69 11.83
C ARG A 43 9.69 11.18 11.85
N ASN A 44 8.80 11.93 12.50
CA ASN A 44 8.97 13.37 12.64
C ASN A 44 10.05 13.71 13.68
N LYS A 45 10.30 15.01 13.92
CA LYS A 45 11.31 15.48 14.89
C LYS A 45 11.11 14.97 16.33
N ASN A 46 9.91 14.53 16.68
CA ASN A 46 9.57 13.97 17.99
C ASN A 46 9.57 12.43 17.97
N ASN A 47 10.15 11.82 16.94
CA ASN A 47 10.18 10.37 16.72
C ASN A 47 8.80 9.72 16.56
N ILE A 48 7.73 10.50 16.35
CA ILE A 48 6.39 9.96 16.11
C ILE A 48 6.24 9.58 14.63
N PRO A 49 5.81 8.33 14.33
CA PRO A 49 5.61 7.90 12.95
C PRO A 49 4.45 8.65 12.28
N THR A 50 4.67 9.10 11.06
CA THR A 50 3.66 9.78 10.25
C THR A 50 3.52 9.11 8.88
N GLU A 51 2.31 9.04 8.37
CA GLU A 51 1.97 8.47 7.07
C GLU A 51 1.03 9.37 6.30
N HIS A 52 1.07 9.21 5.00
CA HIS A 52 0.26 10.00 4.07
C HIS A 52 -1.26 9.81 4.23
N SER A 53 -1.75 8.72 4.73
CA SER A 53 -3.13 8.40 5.10
C SER A 53 -3.12 7.10 5.90
N TRP A 54 -4.28 6.63 6.37
CA TRP A 54 -4.36 5.25 6.79
C TRP A 54 -4.13 4.31 5.58
N ARG A 55 -3.55 3.14 5.82
CA ARG A 55 -3.25 2.20 4.75
C ARG A 55 -3.95 0.88 4.99
N GLY A 56 -4.96 0.63 4.17
CA GLY A 56 -5.61 -0.66 4.10
C GLY A 56 -5.13 -1.47 2.91
N TYR A 57 -4.90 -2.74 3.14
CA TYR A 57 -4.56 -3.73 2.12
C TYR A 57 -5.80 -4.58 1.89
N GLY A 58 -6.42 -4.41 0.72
CA GLY A 58 -7.68 -5.05 0.39
C GLY A 58 -7.54 -6.54 0.07
N PRO A 59 -8.64 -7.29 0.12
CA PRO A 59 -8.62 -8.73 -0.16
C PRO A 59 -8.22 -9.09 -1.60
N PHE A 60 -8.12 -8.11 -2.46
CA PHE A 60 -7.71 -8.26 -3.87
C PHE A 60 -6.25 -7.86 -4.13
N TYR A 61 -5.43 -7.65 -3.10
CA TYR A 61 -4.01 -7.28 -3.19
C TYR A 61 -3.12 -8.50 -3.44
N TYR A 62 -3.44 -9.30 -4.47
CA TYR A 62 -2.76 -10.58 -4.73
C TYR A 62 -1.29 -10.44 -5.09
N ASN A 63 -0.97 -9.51 -6.02
CA ASN A 63 0.42 -9.29 -6.44
C ASN A 63 1.25 -8.69 -5.32
N PHE A 64 0.65 -7.81 -4.51
CA PHE A 64 1.27 -7.26 -3.32
C PHE A 64 1.58 -8.35 -2.28
N PHE A 65 0.60 -9.22 -1.95
CA PHE A 65 0.81 -10.29 -0.99
C PHE A 65 1.85 -11.29 -1.48
N GLU A 66 1.85 -11.58 -2.78
CA GLU A 66 2.80 -12.50 -3.38
C GLU A 66 4.24 -11.97 -3.29
N ILE A 67 4.50 -10.72 -3.68
CA ILE A 67 5.82 -10.12 -3.58
C ILE A 67 6.25 -9.91 -2.11
N SER A 68 5.32 -9.59 -1.21
CA SER A 68 5.60 -9.41 0.21
C SER A 68 6.11 -10.68 0.89
N LYS A 69 5.68 -11.86 0.44
CA LYS A 69 6.18 -13.16 0.91
C LYS A 69 7.62 -13.44 0.51
N GLN A 70 8.13 -12.76 -0.49
CA GLN A 70 9.48 -12.93 -1.02
C GLN A 70 10.50 -11.97 -0.40
N ILE A 71 10.05 -11.04 0.45
CA ILE A 71 10.91 -10.04 1.08
C ILE A 71 11.15 -10.43 2.53
N PRO A 72 12.34 -10.91 2.91
CA PRO A 72 12.64 -11.30 4.28
C PRO A 72 12.72 -10.05 5.18
N ILE A 73 12.23 -10.17 6.43
CA ILE A 73 12.27 -9.09 7.44
C ILE A 73 13.37 -9.28 8.49
N ASN A 74 13.88 -10.49 8.66
CA ASN A 74 14.92 -10.83 9.62
C ASN A 74 16.31 -10.88 8.97
N ILE A 75 16.72 -9.80 8.32
CA ILE A 75 18.12 -9.65 7.94
C ILE A 75 18.79 -8.95 9.14
N ARG A 76 19.30 -9.73 10.11
CA ARG A 76 20.14 -9.18 11.18
C ARG A 76 21.42 -8.64 10.54
N GLU A 77 21.72 -7.37 10.75
CA GLU A 77 23.02 -6.79 10.40
C GLU A 77 24.07 -7.43 11.32
N ASN A 78 25.14 -7.96 10.72
CA ASN A 78 26.34 -8.46 11.42
C ASN A 78 26.34 -9.89 11.98
N PHE A 79 25.50 -10.81 11.52
CA PHE A 79 25.71 -12.24 11.81
C PHE A 79 25.90 -13.03 10.51
N ASN A 80 26.89 -13.92 10.48
CA ASN A 80 27.00 -14.89 9.40
C ASN A 80 25.81 -15.83 9.43
N GLU A 81 25.40 -16.30 8.26
CA GLU A 81 24.34 -17.30 8.13
C GLU A 81 25.00 -18.66 7.85
N TYR A 82 24.61 -19.69 8.60
CA TYR A 82 25.15 -21.04 8.49
C TYR A 82 24.03 -22.04 8.24
N THR A 83 24.26 -23.02 7.41
CA THR A 83 23.34 -24.16 7.21
C THR A 83 23.56 -25.20 8.32
N LEU A 84 22.54 -26.04 8.56
CA LEU A 84 22.69 -27.14 9.51
C LEU A 84 23.85 -28.09 9.12
N ASP A 85 24.05 -28.28 7.83
CA ASP A 85 25.13 -29.17 7.34
C ASP A 85 26.50 -28.55 7.56
N GLU A 86 26.65 -27.24 7.40
CA GLU A 86 27.89 -26.54 7.79
C GLU A 86 28.16 -26.70 9.29
N VAL A 87 27.18 -26.46 10.16
CA VAL A 87 27.38 -26.58 11.62
C VAL A 87 27.76 -28.02 12.01
N LYS A 88 27.19 -29.04 11.35
CA LYS A 88 27.53 -30.47 11.61
C LYS A 88 28.97 -30.83 11.32
N GLU A 89 29.65 -30.10 10.43
CA GLU A 89 31.06 -30.35 10.12
C GLU A 89 32.00 -29.94 11.29
N HIS A 90 31.56 -29.02 12.17
CA HIS A 90 32.30 -28.48 13.29
C HIS A 90 31.99 -29.26 14.60
N ASN A 91 32.52 -30.48 14.74
CA ASN A 91 32.15 -31.40 15.82
C ASN A 91 33.36 -32.04 16.56
N THR A 92 34.51 -31.37 16.52
CA THR A 92 35.75 -31.84 17.18
C THR A 92 36.18 -30.95 18.33
N GLU A 93 37.08 -31.42 19.21
CA GLU A 93 37.63 -30.61 20.33
C GLU A 93 38.28 -29.31 19.89
N ASN A 94 38.87 -29.29 18.71
CA ASN A 94 39.58 -28.12 18.18
C ASN A 94 38.72 -27.28 17.19
N ASP A 95 37.46 -27.70 16.98
CA ASP A 95 36.52 -27.04 16.09
C ASP A 95 35.09 -27.47 16.46
N LEU A 96 34.48 -26.77 17.42
CA LEU A 96 33.23 -27.16 18.06
C LEU A 96 32.16 -26.08 17.90
N TRP A 97 31.25 -26.29 17.01
CA TRP A 97 30.07 -25.42 16.87
C TRP A 97 28.80 -26.11 17.35
N CYS A 98 27.84 -25.34 17.82
CA CYS A 98 26.54 -25.83 18.23
C CYS A 98 25.44 -24.83 17.94
N ILE A 99 24.20 -25.29 18.08
CA ILE A 99 22.99 -24.50 17.85
C ILE A 99 22.23 -24.38 19.18
N TYR A 100 21.72 -23.18 19.48
CA TYR A 100 20.73 -22.97 20.52
C TYR A 100 19.72 -21.94 20.09
N LYS A 101 18.43 -22.28 20.09
CA LYS A 101 17.32 -21.40 19.65
C LYS A 101 17.61 -20.70 18.32
N ASN A 102 18.14 -21.43 17.34
CA ASN A 102 18.49 -20.97 15.99
C ASN A 102 19.72 -20.05 15.89
N ASP A 103 20.41 -19.78 16.94
CA ASP A 103 21.72 -19.10 16.94
C ASP A 103 22.84 -20.13 16.86
N VAL A 104 23.90 -19.82 16.13
CA VAL A 104 25.10 -20.66 15.98
C VAL A 104 26.20 -20.11 16.84
N TYR A 105 26.84 -20.99 17.59
CA TYR A 105 27.89 -20.66 18.55
C TYR A 105 29.15 -21.45 18.26
N ASP A 106 30.31 -20.79 18.25
CA ASP A 106 31.63 -21.43 18.20
C ASP A 106 32.17 -21.59 19.61
N LEU A 107 32.09 -22.80 20.15
CA LEU A 107 32.53 -23.14 21.49
C LEU A 107 33.97 -23.68 21.53
N THR A 108 34.72 -23.63 20.45
CA THR A 108 36.08 -24.20 20.32
C THR A 108 36.99 -23.74 21.48
N ASP A 109 37.04 -22.44 21.72
CA ASP A 109 37.87 -21.87 22.82
C ASP A 109 37.28 -22.14 24.20
N PHE A 110 35.99 -22.48 24.30
CA PHE A 110 35.32 -22.75 25.57
C PHE A 110 35.50 -24.18 26.06
N VAL A 111 35.81 -25.13 25.18
CA VAL A 111 35.96 -26.57 25.50
C VAL A 111 36.83 -26.78 26.73
N LYS A 112 38.00 -26.14 26.79
CA LYS A 112 38.98 -26.32 27.89
C LYS A 112 38.55 -25.67 29.18
N SER A 113 37.65 -24.71 29.17
CA SER A 113 37.17 -23.96 30.33
C SER A 113 35.76 -24.34 30.76
N HIS A 114 35.13 -25.25 30.08
CA HIS A 114 33.77 -25.69 30.41
C HIS A 114 33.75 -26.40 31.79
N PRO A 115 32.89 -25.97 32.74
CA PRO A 115 32.85 -26.54 34.10
C PRO A 115 32.56 -28.06 34.12
N GLY A 116 31.82 -28.58 33.16
CA GLY A 116 31.52 -30.01 33.02
C GLY A 116 32.61 -30.80 32.28
N GLY A 117 33.75 -30.19 31.93
CA GLY A 117 34.85 -30.83 31.20
C GLY A 117 34.45 -31.25 29.79
N SER A 118 34.96 -32.40 29.32
CA SER A 118 34.81 -32.91 27.96
C SER A 118 33.39 -33.28 27.55
N ILE A 119 32.41 -33.25 28.45
CA ILE A 119 31.01 -33.54 28.13
C ILE A 119 30.45 -32.52 27.09
N ILE A 120 30.99 -31.32 27.01
CA ILE A 120 30.64 -30.28 26.04
C ILE A 120 30.84 -30.76 24.59
N LEU A 121 31.73 -31.73 24.35
CA LEU A 121 31.97 -32.26 23.02
C LEU A 121 30.73 -32.94 22.42
N GLN A 122 29.77 -33.35 23.26
CA GLN A 122 28.49 -33.89 22.80
C GLN A 122 27.61 -32.84 22.06
N ALA A 123 27.92 -31.58 22.27
CA ALA A 123 27.24 -30.47 21.62
C ALA A 123 27.66 -30.23 20.14
N GLY A 124 28.81 -30.81 19.74
CA GLY A 124 29.40 -30.57 18.43
C GLY A 124 28.45 -30.93 17.27
N GLY A 125 28.17 -29.94 16.42
CA GLY A 125 27.27 -30.09 15.29
C GLY A 125 25.77 -30.24 15.62
N LYS A 126 25.37 -30.07 16.90
CA LYS A 126 24.01 -30.37 17.35
C LYS A 126 23.30 -29.17 17.97
N ASN A 127 21.96 -29.33 18.16
CA ASN A 127 21.16 -28.39 18.95
C ASN A 127 21.37 -28.68 20.45
N LEU A 128 21.73 -27.65 21.20
CA LEU A 128 21.97 -27.76 22.65
C LEU A 128 20.71 -28.17 23.43
N GLU A 129 19.53 -27.78 23.01
CA GLU A 129 18.28 -28.17 23.68
C GLU A 129 18.14 -29.70 23.67
N ASP A 130 18.37 -30.33 22.50
CA ASP A 130 18.29 -31.78 22.34
C ASP A 130 19.38 -32.50 23.17
N VAL A 131 20.60 -31.95 23.19
CA VAL A 131 21.71 -32.49 23.96
C VAL A 131 21.46 -32.37 25.46
N TRP A 132 20.95 -31.24 25.93
CA TRP A 132 20.64 -31.04 27.36
C TRP A 132 19.51 -31.97 27.84
N ASP A 133 18.48 -32.19 27.00
CA ASP A 133 17.41 -33.14 27.30
C ASP A 133 17.94 -34.59 27.34
N GLU A 134 18.78 -34.97 26.37
CA GLU A 134 19.36 -36.32 26.29
C GLU A 134 20.23 -36.66 27.51
N TYR A 135 21.01 -35.71 28.05
CA TYR A 135 21.96 -35.93 29.12
C TYR A 135 21.49 -35.42 30.50
N GLY A 136 20.24 -34.95 30.63
CA GLY A 136 19.66 -34.50 31.90
C GLY A 136 20.19 -33.15 32.37
N TYR A 137 20.49 -32.25 31.45
CA TYR A 137 20.99 -30.91 31.73
C TYR A 137 20.00 -29.80 31.36
N GLU A 138 18.69 -30.08 31.42
CA GLU A 138 17.62 -29.13 31.05
C GLU A 138 17.66 -27.83 31.86
N TRP A 139 18.30 -27.83 33.04
CA TRP A 139 18.50 -26.64 33.87
C TRP A 139 19.37 -25.56 33.18
N HIS A 140 20.08 -25.92 32.10
CA HIS A 140 20.80 -24.93 31.28
C HIS A 140 19.83 -24.06 30.46
N ASN A 141 18.65 -24.58 30.12
CA ASN A 141 17.66 -23.87 29.33
C ASN A 141 17.24 -22.58 30.05
N ASP A 142 17.34 -21.44 29.32
CA ASP A 142 16.99 -20.12 29.81
C ASP A 142 17.69 -19.69 31.15
N ASN A 143 18.73 -20.42 31.60
CA ASN A 143 19.53 -20.02 32.74
C ASN A 143 20.37 -18.79 32.40
N GLU A 144 20.18 -17.70 33.12
CA GLU A 144 20.81 -16.39 32.86
C GLU A 144 22.34 -16.48 32.76
N ASN A 145 23.00 -17.22 33.66
CA ASN A 145 24.46 -17.37 33.67
C ASN A 145 24.97 -18.18 32.47
N VAL A 146 24.24 -19.21 32.08
CA VAL A 146 24.56 -20.03 30.91
C VAL A 146 24.37 -19.18 29.65
N MET A 147 23.26 -18.45 29.54
CA MET A 147 22.98 -17.58 28.37
C MET A 147 24.00 -16.45 28.25
N ASN A 148 24.39 -15.81 29.34
CA ASN A 148 25.43 -14.78 29.35
C ASN A 148 26.80 -15.32 28.93
N THR A 149 27.09 -16.58 29.22
CA THR A 149 28.31 -17.24 28.78
C THR A 149 28.23 -17.59 27.31
N LEU A 150 27.15 -18.26 26.88
CA LEU A 150 26.93 -18.71 25.52
C LEU A 150 26.95 -17.54 24.52
N ASN A 151 26.32 -16.43 24.87
CA ASN A 151 26.27 -15.24 24.02
C ASN A 151 27.64 -14.64 23.64
N LYS A 152 28.68 -14.93 24.42
CA LYS A 152 30.07 -14.49 24.11
C LYS A 152 30.66 -15.24 22.90
N PHE A 153 30.13 -16.41 22.61
CA PHE A 153 30.61 -17.32 21.56
C PHE A 153 29.71 -17.36 20.34
N LYS A 154 28.72 -16.49 20.28
CA LYS A 154 27.79 -16.43 19.13
C LYS A 154 28.51 -15.93 17.88
N ILE A 155 28.49 -16.75 16.81
CA ILE A 155 29.11 -16.44 15.51
C ILE A 155 28.11 -16.20 14.40
N GLY A 156 26.85 -16.64 14.55
CA GLY A 156 25.88 -16.50 13.49
C GLY A 156 24.50 -17.05 13.82
N VAL A 157 23.75 -17.35 12.80
CA VAL A 157 22.39 -17.89 12.86
C VAL A 157 22.20 -19.03 11.87
N LEU A 158 21.34 -20.00 12.21
CA LEU A 158 21.04 -21.16 11.38
C LEU A 158 20.00 -20.80 10.30
N VAL A 159 20.31 -21.01 9.03
CA VAL A 159 19.43 -20.65 7.90
C VAL A 159 18.21 -21.56 7.80
N GLU A 160 18.32 -22.85 8.11
CA GLU A 160 17.27 -23.86 7.90
C GLU A 160 16.14 -23.85 8.95
N SER A 161 16.36 -23.23 10.10
CA SER A 161 15.37 -23.17 11.18
C SER A 161 14.46 -21.95 11.14
N TYR A 162 14.75 -20.99 10.27
CA TYR A 162 13.86 -19.87 10.05
C TYR A 162 12.78 -20.29 9.05
N SER A 163 11.55 -20.45 9.53
CA SER A 163 10.42 -19.99 8.73
C SER A 163 10.67 -18.50 8.51
N SER A 164 11.29 -18.16 7.37
CA SER A 164 11.75 -16.82 7.09
C SER A 164 10.56 -15.89 7.15
N LYS A 165 10.40 -15.16 8.28
CA LYS A 165 9.36 -14.15 8.38
C LYS A 165 9.60 -13.17 7.25
N SER A 166 8.56 -12.94 6.50
CA SER A 166 8.55 -12.04 5.37
C SER A 166 7.79 -10.76 5.71
N VAL A 167 7.87 -9.78 4.86
CA VAL A 167 7.05 -8.56 4.96
C VAL A 167 5.55 -8.90 5.06
N TYR A 168 5.10 -10.02 4.47
CA TYR A 168 3.72 -10.49 4.60
C TYR A 168 3.32 -10.77 6.07
N ASP A 169 4.27 -11.19 6.91
CA ASP A 169 4.02 -11.47 8.34
C ASP A 169 3.87 -10.18 9.17
N ASN A 170 4.27 -9.02 8.63
CA ASN A 170 3.99 -7.72 9.22
C ASN A 170 2.55 -7.24 9.00
N LEU A 171 1.75 -7.94 8.20
CA LEU A 171 0.32 -7.66 8.09
C LEU A 171 -0.40 -8.12 9.36
N ASN A 172 -1.19 -7.22 9.93
CA ASN A 172 -2.04 -7.55 11.06
C ASN A 172 -3.09 -8.57 10.62
N LYS A 173 -3.14 -9.73 11.30
CA LYS A 173 -4.06 -10.83 11.00
C LYS A 173 -5.52 -10.48 11.37
N ASN A 174 -5.73 -9.43 12.14
CA ASN A 174 -7.05 -8.97 12.54
C ASN A 174 -7.74 -8.24 11.38
N ARG A 175 -9.04 -8.47 11.25
CA ARG A 175 -9.85 -7.78 10.26
C ARG A 175 -10.04 -6.33 10.66
N LEU A 176 -9.81 -5.40 9.75
CA LEU A 176 -10.21 -4.01 9.91
C LEU A 176 -11.75 -3.92 9.79
N ASN A 177 -12.40 -3.40 10.81
CA ASN A 177 -13.85 -3.16 10.82
C ASN A 177 -14.10 -1.66 10.72
N PHE A 178 -15.02 -1.26 9.83
CA PHE A 178 -15.43 0.15 9.71
C PHE A 178 -16.73 0.38 10.46
N GLU A 179 -16.74 1.46 11.25
CA GLU A 179 -17.92 1.98 11.88
C GLU A 179 -18.19 3.41 11.38
N PHE A 180 -19.47 3.75 11.29
CA PHE A 180 -19.95 4.97 10.68
C PHE A 180 -20.71 5.77 11.71
N TRP A 181 -20.19 6.93 12.02
CA TRP A 181 -20.69 7.83 13.06
C TRP A 181 -21.38 9.03 12.45
N TYR A 182 -22.44 9.43 13.09
CA TYR A 182 -23.23 10.60 12.75
C TYR A 182 -23.09 11.64 13.85
N ASN A 183 -23.20 12.92 13.51
CA ASN A 183 -23.09 13.99 14.50
C ASN A 183 -24.16 13.87 15.57
N LYS A 184 -25.36 13.41 15.21
CA LYS A 184 -26.43 13.09 16.15
C LYS A 184 -26.80 11.61 16.08
N ASP A 185 -26.89 10.96 17.23
CA ASP A 185 -27.16 9.53 17.36
C ASP A 185 -28.45 9.07 16.67
N ASN A 186 -29.40 9.99 16.44
CA ASN A 186 -30.69 9.70 15.81
C ASN A 186 -30.64 9.62 14.26
N ASP A 187 -29.52 9.97 13.63
CA ASP A 187 -29.43 10.08 12.17
C ASP A 187 -28.99 8.78 11.46
N LYS A 188 -28.87 7.66 12.20
CA LYS A 188 -28.46 6.34 11.64
C LYS A 188 -29.29 5.87 10.45
N LYS A 189 -30.55 6.32 10.34
CA LYS A 189 -31.45 6.01 9.22
C LYS A 189 -31.19 6.85 7.96
N SER A 190 -30.36 7.89 8.04
CA SER A 190 -30.07 8.78 6.90
C SER A 190 -29.17 8.15 5.83
N HIS A 191 -28.56 7.00 6.12
CA HIS A 191 -27.63 6.29 5.26
C HIS A 191 -27.94 4.79 5.26
N SER A 192 -28.88 4.36 4.45
CA SER A 192 -29.27 2.94 4.30
C SER A 192 -29.80 2.69 2.89
N LEU A 193 -29.61 1.48 2.40
CA LEU A 193 -30.24 1.02 1.17
C LEU A 193 -31.59 0.39 1.50
N ASP A 194 -32.64 0.80 0.80
CA ASP A 194 -33.89 0.06 0.75
C ASP A 194 -33.83 -1.02 -0.35
N TYR A 195 -34.92 -1.79 -0.48
CA TYR A 195 -35.01 -2.88 -1.45
C TYR A 195 -34.93 -2.36 -2.91
N LEU A 196 -35.55 -1.22 -3.20
CA LEU A 196 -35.54 -0.63 -4.53
C LEU A 196 -34.17 -0.06 -4.88
N ASP A 197 -33.49 0.56 -3.90
CA ASP A 197 -32.10 1.00 -4.03
C ASP A 197 -31.18 -0.18 -4.36
N PHE A 198 -31.34 -1.29 -3.63
CA PHE A 198 -30.54 -2.50 -3.86
C PHE A 198 -30.78 -3.07 -5.27
N LEU A 199 -32.03 -3.18 -5.69
CA LEU A 199 -32.36 -3.65 -7.05
C LEU A 199 -31.77 -2.73 -8.11
N TYR A 200 -31.92 -1.42 -7.97
CA TYR A 200 -31.35 -0.46 -8.92
C TYR A 200 -29.84 -0.59 -9.04
N LEU A 201 -29.13 -0.65 -7.91
CA LEU A 201 -27.68 -0.82 -7.87
C LEU A 201 -27.24 -2.17 -8.45
N PHE A 202 -27.97 -3.24 -8.15
CA PHE A 202 -27.72 -4.56 -8.72
C PHE A 202 -27.76 -4.51 -10.24
N PHE A 203 -28.78 -3.87 -10.83
CA PHE A 203 -28.86 -3.71 -12.28
C PHE A 203 -27.79 -2.77 -12.83
N LEU A 204 -27.55 -1.64 -12.18
CA LEU A 204 -26.56 -0.67 -12.63
C LEU A 204 -25.16 -1.27 -12.66
N PHE A 205 -24.73 -1.93 -11.61
CA PHE A 205 -23.41 -2.55 -11.52
C PHE A 205 -23.34 -3.87 -12.29
N GLY A 206 -24.41 -4.65 -12.30
CA GLY A 206 -24.50 -5.87 -13.08
C GLY A 206 -24.26 -5.64 -14.58
N LYS A 207 -24.78 -4.56 -15.14
CA LYS A 207 -24.50 -4.19 -16.55
C LYS A 207 -23.02 -3.99 -16.83
N VAL A 208 -22.26 -3.50 -15.86
CA VAL A 208 -20.82 -3.27 -16.00
C VAL A 208 -20.05 -4.56 -15.78
N ILE A 209 -20.36 -5.27 -14.69
CA ILE A 209 -19.63 -6.48 -14.26
C ILE A 209 -19.80 -7.60 -15.28
N LEU A 210 -21.02 -7.75 -15.85
CA LEU A 210 -21.34 -8.82 -16.80
C LEU A 210 -20.96 -8.51 -18.26
N SER A 211 -20.11 -7.52 -18.52
CA SER A 211 -19.85 -7.08 -19.89
C SER A 211 -18.44 -6.52 -20.07
N ASP A 212 -17.50 -7.36 -20.49
CA ASP A 212 -16.11 -6.92 -20.66
C ASP A 212 -15.94 -5.85 -21.74
N ASP A 213 -16.51 -6.04 -22.93
CA ASP A 213 -16.37 -5.09 -24.04
C ASP A 213 -17.11 -3.76 -23.78
N ARG A 214 -18.26 -3.82 -23.10
CA ARG A 214 -19.00 -2.60 -22.69
C ARG A 214 -18.36 -1.90 -21.51
N LYS A 215 -17.67 -2.65 -20.65
CA LYS A 215 -17.00 -2.14 -19.43
C LYS A 215 -16.06 -0.98 -19.76
N ILE A 216 -15.36 -1.06 -20.89
CA ILE A 216 -14.47 0.01 -21.37
C ILE A 216 -15.22 1.34 -21.51
N ASN A 217 -16.45 1.31 -22.04
CA ASN A 217 -17.27 2.51 -22.18
C ASN A 217 -17.76 3.03 -20.83
N TYR A 218 -18.03 2.14 -19.87
CA TYR A 218 -18.49 2.53 -18.53
C TYR A 218 -17.41 3.19 -17.68
N PHE A 219 -16.12 2.99 -17.98
CA PHE A 219 -15.06 3.76 -17.35
C PHE A 219 -15.12 5.26 -17.67
N LYS A 220 -15.73 5.64 -18.78
CA LYS A 220 -15.94 7.03 -19.18
C LYS A 220 -17.28 7.61 -18.70
N VAL A 221 -18.11 6.82 -18.03
CA VAL A 221 -19.42 7.23 -17.54
C VAL A 221 -19.31 7.73 -16.10
N ARG A 222 -19.74 8.96 -15.87
CA ARG A 222 -19.79 9.55 -14.52
C ARG A 222 -20.87 8.87 -13.68
N LEU A 223 -20.53 8.39 -12.50
CA LEU A 223 -21.47 7.66 -11.64
C LEU A 223 -22.54 8.58 -11.02
N TYR A 224 -22.15 9.77 -10.53
CA TYR A 224 -23.02 10.67 -9.79
C TYR A 224 -24.41 10.94 -10.44
N PRO A 225 -24.51 11.28 -11.74
CA PRO A 225 -25.83 11.53 -12.37
C PRO A 225 -26.73 10.30 -12.41
N LEU A 226 -26.16 9.10 -12.40
CA LEU A 226 -26.91 7.86 -12.43
C LEU A 226 -27.51 7.51 -11.06
N LEU A 227 -26.95 8.02 -9.98
CA LEU A 227 -27.45 7.78 -8.61
C LEU A 227 -28.42 8.86 -8.13
N LYS A 228 -28.19 10.12 -8.53
CA LYS A 228 -28.99 11.26 -8.08
C LYS A 228 -30.43 11.17 -8.59
N GLY A 229 -31.39 11.15 -7.66
CA GLY A 229 -32.82 11.06 -7.97
C GLY A 229 -33.30 9.69 -8.50
N LYS A 230 -32.42 8.69 -8.48
CA LYS A 230 -32.75 7.28 -8.77
C LYS A 230 -32.73 6.41 -7.52
N LEU A 231 -31.86 6.75 -6.58
CA LEU A 231 -31.85 6.16 -5.25
C LEU A 231 -32.72 7.00 -4.30
N SER A 232 -33.19 6.36 -3.24
CA SER A 232 -33.71 7.06 -2.07
C SER A 232 -32.65 8.02 -1.51
N LYS A 233 -33.05 9.03 -0.76
CA LYS A 233 -32.08 9.97 -0.16
C LYS A 233 -31.08 9.26 0.76
N PRO A 234 -31.50 8.35 1.66
CA PRO A 234 -30.56 7.55 2.45
C PRO A 234 -29.64 6.67 1.61
N GLY A 235 -30.16 5.98 0.60
CA GLY A 235 -29.38 5.12 -0.30
C GLY A 235 -28.35 5.89 -1.12
N TYR A 236 -28.71 7.07 -1.59
CA TYR A 236 -27.79 7.96 -2.27
C TYR A 236 -26.60 8.36 -1.39
N HIS A 237 -26.87 8.79 -0.14
CA HIS A 237 -25.83 9.13 0.83
C HIS A 237 -24.99 7.91 1.22
N TYR A 238 -25.62 6.74 1.35
CA TYR A 238 -24.91 5.49 1.62
C TYR A 238 -23.82 5.20 0.59
N ILE A 239 -24.13 5.34 -0.69
CA ILE A 239 -23.16 5.09 -1.75
C ILE A 239 -22.11 6.21 -1.86
N THR A 240 -22.54 7.47 -1.83
CA THR A 240 -21.67 8.60 -2.17
C THR A 240 -20.79 9.08 -1.03
N ASP A 241 -21.32 9.10 0.19
CA ASP A 241 -20.64 9.70 1.35
C ASP A 241 -20.01 8.64 2.25
N TYR A 242 -20.43 7.39 2.08
CA TYR A 242 -20.08 6.26 2.93
C TYR A 242 -19.11 5.28 2.25
N ILE A 243 -19.49 4.70 1.10
CA ILE A 243 -18.64 3.67 0.46
C ILE A 243 -17.56 4.28 -0.42
N ALA A 244 -17.90 5.26 -1.25
CA ALA A 244 -17.02 5.75 -2.27
C ALA A 244 -15.84 6.56 -1.74
N GLY A 245 -16.10 7.53 -0.85
CA GLY A 245 -15.09 8.44 -0.30
C GLY A 245 -14.12 7.72 0.65
N PRO A 246 -14.58 7.22 1.79
CA PRO A 246 -13.71 6.62 2.82
C PRO A 246 -12.97 5.37 2.35
N GLY A 247 -13.61 4.53 1.56
CA GLY A 247 -13.02 3.27 1.12
C GLY A 247 -11.84 3.44 0.17
N TYR A 248 -11.95 4.37 -0.80
CA TYR A 248 -10.95 4.52 -1.88
C TYR A 248 -10.51 5.94 -2.16
N GLY A 249 -11.03 6.90 -1.43
CA GLY A 249 -10.74 8.29 -1.72
C GLY A 249 -11.31 8.77 -3.05
N PHE A 250 -12.38 8.17 -3.53
CA PHE A 250 -13.07 8.66 -4.71
C PHE A 250 -13.86 9.92 -4.37
N ASP A 251 -13.75 10.92 -5.23
CA ASP A 251 -14.68 12.04 -5.23
C ASP A 251 -15.93 11.64 -6.02
N LYS A 252 -17.11 11.75 -5.38
CA LYS A 252 -18.39 11.43 -6.02
C LYS A 252 -18.64 12.18 -7.33
N ASN A 253 -18.05 13.37 -7.49
CA ASN A 253 -18.23 14.19 -8.69
C ASN A 253 -17.42 13.71 -9.88
N THR A 254 -16.32 13.00 -9.64
CA THR A 254 -15.39 12.54 -10.68
C THR A 254 -15.30 11.03 -10.81
N MET A 255 -15.94 10.29 -9.90
CA MET A 255 -15.93 8.83 -9.92
C MET A 255 -16.66 8.28 -11.15
N SER A 256 -16.03 7.28 -11.79
CA SER A 256 -16.57 6.54 -12.91
C SER A 256 -17.44 5.37 -12.46
N LEU A 257 -18.50 5.08 -13.21
CA LEU A 257 -19.31 3.88 -13.04
C LEU A 257 -18.46 2.61 -13.17
N GLY A 258 -17.58 2.54 -14.17
CA GLY A 258 -16.72 1.38 -14.41
C GLY A 258 -15.77 1.11 -13.25
N HIS A 259 -15.10 2.15 -12.72
CA HIS A 259 -14.19 1.99 -11.58
C HIS A 259 -14.92 1.54 -10.31
N PHE A 260 -16.07 2.13 -10.03
CA PHE A 260 -16.84 1.76 -8.84
C PHE A 260 -17.41 0.34 -8.93
N ALA A 261 -17.92 -0.06 -10.08
CA ALA A 261 -18.41 -1.41 -10.31
C ALA A 261 -17.28 -2.45 -10.21
N THR A 262 -16.10 -2.14 -10.76
CA THR A 262 -14.88 -2.98 -10.62
C THR A 262 -14.47 -3.13 -9.16
N PHE A 263 -14.52 -2.04 -8.41
CA PHE A 263 -14.25 -2.06 -6.97
C PHE A 263 -15.23 -2.96 -6.22
N ILE A 264 -16.54 -2.82 -6.48
CA ILE A 264 -17.58 -3.66 -5.87
C ILE A 264 -17.35 -5.13 -6.23
N GLU A 265 -17.07 -5.42 -7.51
CA GLU A 265 -16.77 -6.78 -7.97
C GLU A 265 -15.61 -7.41 -7.17
N TYR A 266 -14.46 -6.72 -7.10
CA TYR A 266 -13.28 -7.25 -6.44
C TYR A 266 -13.40 -7.30 -4.90
N THR A 267 -14.26 -6.50 -4.32
CA THR A 267 -14.51 -6.54 -2.87
C THR A 267 -15.47 -7.66 -2.49
N LEU A 268 -16.51 -7.90 -3.29
CA LEU A 268 -17.56 -8.87 -2.95
C LEU A 268 -17.17 -10.33 -3.25
N TYR A 269 -16.42 -10.58 -4.32
CA TYR A 269 -16.18 -11.94 -4.82
C TYR A 269 -14.90 -12.60 -4.28
N GLN A 270 -14.25 -12.01 -3.28
CA GLN A 270 -13.01 -12.57 -2.74
C GLN A 270 -13.27 -13.63 -1.67
N LYS A 271 -12.42 -14.68 -1.66
CA LYS A 271 -12.47 -15.76 -0.65
C LYS A 271 -12.22 -15.22 0.75
N GLU A 272 -11.21 -14.37 0.91
CA GLU A 272 -10.88 -13.71 2.16
C GLU A 272 -11.38 -12.25 2.13
N LYS A 273 -12.54 -12.01 2.70
CA LYS A 273 -13.16 -10.67 2.77
C LYS A 273 -12.54 -9.81 3.88
N LYS A 274 -11.20 -9.79 3.98
CA LYS A 274 -10.52 -9.07 5.07
C LYS A 274 -9.69 -7.92 4.52
N TRP A 275 -9.93 -6.74 5.04
CA TRP A 275 -9.01 -5.64 4.95
C TRP A 275 -7.98 -5.77 6.07
N GLN A 276 -6.71 -5.58 5.75
CA GLN A 276 -5.60 -5.68 6.68
C GLN A 276 -4.83 -4.37 6.73
N VAL A 277 -4.07 -4.16 7.79
CA VAL A 277 -3.14 -3.04 7.96
C VAL A 277 -1.79 -3.58 8.39
N MET A 278 -0.71 -2.81 8.21
CA MET A 278 0.60 -3.19 8.73
C MET A 278 0.64 -3.05 10.25
N SER A 279 1.38 -3.93 10.92
CA SER A 279 1.60 -3.94 12.37
C SER A 279 2.64 -2.90 12.83
N MET A 280 3.25 -2.18 11.91
CA MET A 280 4.23 -1.11 12.12
C MET A 280 4.07 -0.03 11.04
N PRO A 281 4.71 1.14 11.16
CA PRO A 281 4.75 2.15 10.11
C PRO A 281 5.21 1.56 8.76
N THR A 282 4.58 1.97 7.67
CA THR A 282 4.74 1.31 6.36
C THR A 282 6.18 1.25 5.87
N SER A 283 7.02 2.28 6.11
CA SER A 283 8.43 2.19 5.75
C SER A 283 9.13 1.10 6.56
N GLU A 284 8.97 1.09 7.88
CA GLU A 284 9.58 0.12 8.77
C GLU A 284 9.07 -1.32 8.54
N ALA A 285 7.77 -1.45 8.24
CA ALA A 285 7.15 -2.75 8.01
C ALA A 285 7.45 -3.36 6.64
N TRP A 286 7.65 -2.54 5.62
CA TRP A 286 7.67 -3.00 4.22
C TRP A 286 8.80 -2.42 3.39
N ILE A 287 8.94 -1.08 3.34
CA ILE A 287 9.82 -0.43 2.36
C ILE A 287 11.29 -0.64 2.70
N ASP A 288 11.68 -0.44 3.97
CA ASP A 288 13.07 -0.56 4.41
C ASP A 288 13.58 -2.00 4.31
N PRO A 289 12.82 -3.03 4.75
CA PRO A 289 13.18 -4.42 4.47
C PRO A 289 13.33 -4.72 2.98
N TRP A 290 12.44 -4.17 2.14
CA TRP A 290 12.51 -4.39 0.70
C TRP A 290 13.75 -3.76 0.07
N VAL A 291 14.05 -2.52 0.42
CA VAL A 291 15.27 -1.83 -0.04
C VAL A 291 16.51 -2.59 0.41
N LYS A 292 16.54 -3.07 1.67
CA LYS A 292 17.64 -3.87 2.20
C LYS A 292 17.80 -5.17 1.40
N HIS A 293 16.72 -5.91 1.20
CA HIS A 293 16.71 -7.12 0.38
C HIS A 293 17.23 -6.86 -1.05
N LEU A 294 16.77 -5.81 -1.71
CA LEU A 294 17.22 -5.46 -3.06
C LEU A 294 18.71 -5.08 -3.10
N LYS A 295 19.23 -4.36 -2.10
CA LYS A 295 20.67 -4.08 -1.98
C LYS A 295 21.48 -5.35 -1.85
N ASN A 296 21.03 -6.31 -1.07
CA ASN A 296 21.70 -7.62 -0.92
C ASN A 296 21.71 -8.40 -2.23
N LEU A 297 20.68 -8.24 -3.08
CA LEU A 297 20.64 -8.81 -4.42
C LEU A 297 21.50 -8.03 -5.44
N GLY A 298 22.18 -6.95 -5.02
CA GLY A 298 23.08 -6.17 -5.89
C GLY A 298 22.44 -4.94 -6.56
N VAL A 299 21.21 -4.57 -6.21
CA VAL A 299 20.58 -3.34 -6.72
C VAL A 299 21.27 -2.11 -6.12
N LYS A 300 21.70 -1.19 -6.95
CA LYS A 300 22.32 0.07 -6.54
C LYS A 300 21.26 1.17 -6.40
N PHE A 301 21.26 1.86 -5.25
CA PHE A 301 20.33 2.97 -4.97
C PHE A 301 21.09 4.30 -4.92
N TYR A 302 20.59 5.28 -5.66
CA TYR A 302 21.10 6.65 -5.72
C TYR A 302 19.98 7.61 -5.27
N PHE A 303 19.96 7.94 -3.98
CA PHE A 303 19.02 8.89 -3.40
C PHE A 303 19.46 10.34 -3.64
N ASN A 304 18.52 11.30 -3.53
CA ASN A 304 18.71 12.71 -3.83
C ASN A 304 19.18 12.97 -5.29
N HIS A 305 18.72 12.13 -6.21
CA HIS A 305 19.01 12.25 -7.64
C HIS A 305 17.70 12.47 -8.41
N GLU A 306 17.46 13.71 -8.84
CA GLU A 306 16.24 14.11 -9.53
C GLU A 306 16.42 14.05 -11.05
N LEU A 307 15.56 13.31 -11.76
CA LEU A 307 15.50 13.35 -13.22
C LEU A 307 15.04 14.74 -13.67
N ILE A 308 15.86 15.41 -14.49
CA ILE A 308 15.58 16.76 -14.98
C ILE A 308 15.34 16.83 -16.49
N LYS A 309 15.89 15.89 -17.26
CA LYS A 309 15.74 15.85 -18.72
C LYS A 309 16.00 14.46 -19.31
N ILE A 310 15.31 14.16 -20.40
CA ILE A 310 15.49 12.97 -21.23
C ILE A 310 16.06 13.40 -22.58
N ASN A 311 17.17 12.81 -22.99
CA ASN A 311 17.74 13.03 -24.30
C ASN A 311 17.34 11.88 -25.23
N LYS A 312 16.56 12.20 -26.26
CA LYS A 312 16.09 11.26 -27.27
C LYS A 312 16.96 11.36 -28.54
N LYS A 313 17.24 10.21 -29.17
CA LYS A 313 17.91 10.12 -30.47
C LYS A 313 17.14 9.10 -31.35
N LYS A 314 16.46 9.59 -32.38
CA LYS A 314 15.52 8.76 -33.17
C LYS A 314 14.49 8.05 -32.26
N ASP A 315 14.37 6.75 -32.36
CA ASP A 315 13.38 5.93 -31.65
C ASP A 315 13.91 5.36 -30.32
N LYS A 316 14.99 5.95 -29.79
CA LYS A 316 15.63 5.52 -28.51
C LYS A 316 15.90 6.69 -27.60
N ILE A 317 15.98 6.40 -26.32
CA ILE A 317 16.62 7.29 -25.34
C ILE A 317 18.14 7.12 -25.47
N ASP A 318 18.81 8.24 -25.67
CA ASP A 318 20.29 8.31 -25.65
C ASP A 318 20.83 8.34 -24.24
N SER A 319 20.21 9.18 -23.41
CA SER A 319 20.65 9.33 -22.02
C SER A 319 19.60 10.03 -21.18
N LEU A 320 19.70 9.88 -19.86
CA LEU A 320 18.98 10.68 -18.88
C LEU A 320 19.92 11.67 -18.20
N LEU A 321 19.41 12.86 -17.87
CA LEU A 321 20.11 13.81 -17.03
C LEU A 321 19.45 13.87 -15.66
N VAL A 322 20.23 13.58 -14.63
CA VAL A 322 19.80 13.70 -13.24
C VAL A 322 20.58 14.78 -12.52
N LYS A 323 19.91 15.48 -11.60
CA LYS A 323 20.53 16.49 -10.74
C LYS A 323 20.77 15.90 -9.36
N HIS A 324 22.01 15.97 -8.89
CA HIS A 324 22.39 15.67 -7.51
C HIS A 324 23.11 16.88 -6.92
N LYS A 325 22.52 17.48 -5.89
CA LYS A 325 22.99 18.78 -5.35
C LYS A 325 23.12 19.82 -6.48
N ASN A 326 24.31 20.32 -6.74
CA ASN A 326 24.60 21.30 -7.80
C ASN A 326 25.20 20.68 -9.07
N LYS A 327 25.29 19.35 -9.16
CA LYS A 327 25.87 18.65 -10.32
C LYS A 327 24.77 18.02 -11.17
N VAL A 328 24.95 18.09 -12.49
CA VAL A 328 24.15 17.35 -13.47
C VAL A 328 24.96 16.16 -13.93
N ILE A 329 24.38 14.97 -13.83
CA ILE A 329 24.99 13.69 -14.16
C ILE A 329 24.26 13.12 -15.36
N LYS A 330 25.02 12.71 -16.39
CA LYS A 330 24.50 12.00 -17.55
C LYS A 330 24.52 10.49 -17.26
N LEU A 331 23.37 9.84 -17.45
CA LEU A 331 23.18 8.40 -17.24
C LEU A 331 22.97 7.70 -18.57
N ASN A 332 23.68 6.60 -18.79
CA ASN A 332 23.55 5.74 -19.96
C ASN A 332 23.20 4.31 -19.52
N SER A 333 22.29 3.66 -20.26
CA SER A 333 21.82 2.30 -19.98
C SER A 333 21.32 1.63 -21.26
N ASP A 334 21.18 0.30 -21.21
CA ASP A 334 20.53 -0.45 -22.29
C ASP A 334 19.03 -0.14 -22.36
N ASP A 335 18.36 -0.10 -21.18
CA ASP A 335 16.97 0.27 -21.04
C ASP A 335 16.73 1.20 -19.85
N TYR A 336 15.61 1.93 -19.92
CA TYR A 336 15.17 2.89 -18.93
C TYR A 336 13.74 2.62 -18.52
N VAL A 337 13.47 2.66 -17.23
CA VAL A 337 12.11 2.58 -16.66
C VAL A 337 11.82 3.88 -15.91
N ILE A 338 10.73 4.56 -16.31
CA ILE A 338 10.26 5.75 -15.60
C ILE A 338 9.10 5.34 -14.70
N SER A 339 9.35 5.38 -13.39
CA SER A 339 8.40 5.00 -12.35
C SER A 339 8.10 6.16 -11.39
N ILE A 340 7.78 7.32 -11.94
CA ILE A 340 7.49 8.53 -11.19
C ILE A 340 6.06 9.01 -11.40
N ASN A 341 5.63 9.93 -10.56
CA ASN A 341 4.31 10.55 -10.63
C ASN A 341 4.05 11.18 -12.02
N PRO A 342 2.87 10.96 -12.64
CA PRO A 342 2.58 11.43 -13.99
C PRO A 342 2.66 12.96 -14.14
N PHE A 343 2.42 13.73 -13.09
CA PHE A 343 2.55 15.20 -13.13
C PHE A 343 4.02 15.63 -13.32
N ASN A 344 4.91 15.07 -12.50
CA ASN A 344 6.34 15.34 -12.59
C ASN A 344 6.92 14.84 -13.92
N PHE A 345 6.44 13.68 -14.39
CA PHE A 345 6.88 13.15 -15.66
C PHE A 345 6.46 14.04 -16.83
N ASN A 346 5.26 14.59 -16.80
CA ASN A 346 4.79 15.52 -17.82
C ASN A 346 5.67 16.78 -17.91
N ASP A 347 6.09 17.32 -16.76
CA ASP A 347 7.00 18.49 -16.73
C ASP A 347 8.37 18.15 -17.32
N ILE A 348 8.87 16.94 -17.10
CA ILE A 348 10.12 16.45 -17.69
C ILE A 348 9.96 16.24 -19.20
N LEU A 349 8.84 15.68 -19.66
CA LEU A 349 8.54 15.50 -21.09
C LEU A 349 8.55 16.83 -21.84
N LYS A 350 7.93 17.88 -21.26
CA LYS A 350 7.96 19.24 -21.82
C LYS A 350 9.39 19.79 -21.93
N LYS A 351 10.18 19.68 -20.85
CA LYS A 351 11.59 20.10 -20.83
C LYS A 351 12.47 19.30 -21.80
N SER A 352 12.03 18.11 -22.17
CA SER A 352 12.74 17.20 -23.07
C SER A 352 12.26 17.27 -24.53
N ASN A 353 11.34 18.19 -24.84
CA ASN A 353 10.71 18.34 -26.16
C ASN A 353 9.96 17.07 -26.66
N MET A 354 9.44 16.27 -25.74
CA MET A 354 8.66 15.06 -26.03
C MET A 354 7.15 15.39 -26.03
N MET A 355 6.74 16.24 -26.96
CA MET A 355 5.42 16.88 -26.93
C MET A 355 4.25 15.90 -27.12
N GLU A 356 4.35 14.90 -27.99
CA GLU A 356 3.29 13.92 -28.23
C GLU A 356 2.93 13.18 -26.94
N MET A 357 3.92 12.64 -26.24
CA MET A 357 3.72 11.98 -24.96
C MET A 357 3.22 12.96 -23.89
N SER A 358 3.72 14.20 -23.88
CA SER A 358 3.27 15.24 -22.94
C SER A 358 1.78 15.60 -23.11
N ILE A 359 1.26 15.61 -24.34
CA ILE A 359 -0.16 15.85 -24.60
C ILE A 359 -1.04 14.79 -23.94
N MET A 360 -0.65 13.52 -24.01
CA MET A 360 -1.36 12.42 -23.32
C MET A 360 -1.30 12.61 -21.79
N TYR A 361 -0.12 12.91 -21.25
CA TYR A 361 0.06 13.10 -19.80
C TYR A 361 -0.67 14.33 -19.25
N ASN A 362 -0.90 15.37 -20.04
CA ASN A 362 -1.74 16.50 -19.66
C ASN A 362 -3.19 16.08 -19.36
N LYS A 363 -3.70 15.05 -20.06
CA LYS A 363 -5.05 14.52 -19.83
C LYS A 363 -5.17 13.71 -18.53
N LEU A 364 -4.05 13.30 -17.95
CA LEU A 364 -4.01 12.65 -16.63
C LEU A 364 -4.05 13.64 -15.48
N ASN A 365 -4.08 14.94 -15.73
CA ASN A 365 -3.89 16.01 -14.73
C ASN A 365 -5.10 16.19 -13.80
N ILE A 366 -5.45 15.15 -13.03
CA ILE A 366 -6.48 15.21 -12.00
C ILE A 366 -5.88 14.80 -10.67
N VAL A 367 -5.99 15.70 -9.69
CA VAL A 367 -5.37 15.58 -8.37
C VAL A 367 -6.43 15.20 -7.35
N ASN A 368 -6.11 14.23 -6.50
CA ASN A 368 -6.85 13.99 -5.27
C ASN A 368 -6.32 14.94 -4.17
N ASN A 369 -7.20 15.74 -3.59
CA ASN A 369 -6.88 16.74 -2.58
C ASN A 369 -7.11 16.26 -1.14
N GLN A 370 -7.19 14.97 -0.89
CA GLN A 370 -7.32 14.45 0.46
C GLN A 370 -6.15 14.86 1.35
N ILE A 371 -6.46 15.34 2.56
CA ILE A 371 -5.47 15.81 3.53
C ILE A 371 -5.41 14.83 4.70
N SER A 372 -4.22 14.34 5.00
CA SER A 372 -4.00 13.43 6.13
C SER A 372 -3.58 14.20 7.37
N PHE A 373 -4.05 13.73 8.53
CA PHE A 373 -3.74 14.32 9.83
C PHE A 373 -3.42 13.26 10.88
N ARG A 374 -2.78 13.70 11.96
CA ARG A 374 -2.54 12.92 13.18
C ARG A 374 -2.94 13.74 14.40
N LEU A 375 -3.64 13.11 15.34
CA LEU A 375 -3.95 13.70 16.65
C LEU A 375 -3.55 12.70 17.73
N GLY A 376 -2.64 13.11 18.63
CA GLY A 376 -2.18 12.29 19.74
C GLY A 376 -2.73 12.80 21.06
N PHE A 377 -3.27 11.87 21.86
CA PHE A 377 -3.81 12.13 23.19
C PHE A 377 -2.92 11.46 24.25
N ASN A 378 -2.68 12.12 25.37
CA ASN A 378 -1.94 11.56 26.51
C ASN A 378 -2.79 10.63 27.39
N LYS A 379 -4.04 10.40 27.03
CA LYS A 379 -4.95 9.42 27.65
C LYS A 379 -5.48 8.46 26.60
N LYS A 380 -5.76 7.22 27.04
CA LYS A 380 -6.40 6.21 26.16
C LYS A 380 -7.87 6.52 25.97
N ILE A 381 -8.32 6.55 24.72
CA ILE A 381 -9.73 6.54 24.34
C ILE A 381 -10.10 5.08 24.09
N ASN A 382 -11.10 4.59 24.81
CA ASN A 382 -11.51 3.18 24.76
C ASN A 382 -12.58 2.99 23.67
N PHE A 383 -12.13 2.69 22.45
CA PHE A 383 -13.01 2.36 21.35
C PHE A 383 -13.66 0.99 21.56
N GLU A 384 -14.97 0.89 21.34
CA GLU A 384 -15.73 -0.35 21.57
C GLU A 384 -15.35 -1.44 20.56
N ILE A 385 -14.98 -1.04 19.34
CA ILE A 385 -14.53 -1.96 18.29
C ILE A 385 -13.01 -1.98 18.23
N LYS A 386 -12.42 -3.13 18.53
CA LYS A 386 -10.99 -3.37 18.32
C LYS A 386 -10.68 -3.39 16.81
N ASN A 387 -9.54 -2.81 16.44
CA ASN A 387 -9.13 -2.64 15.04
C ASN A 387 -10.19 -1.89 14.21
N GLY A 388 -10.86 -0.91 14.80
CA GLY A 388 -11.88 -0.10 14.16
C GLY A 388 -11.30 1.00 13.27
N GLY A 389 -11.92 1.20 12.10
CA GLY A 389 -11.83 2.43 11.33
C GLY A 389 -13.16 3.19 11.47
N PHE A 390 -13.10 4.50 11.68
CA PHE A 390 -14.27 5.32 11.97
C PHE A 390 -14.45 6.39 10.92
N VAL A 391 -15.68 6.55 10.45
CA VAL A 391 -16.05 7.55 9.44
C VAL A 391 -17.10 8.48 10.02
N LEU A 392 -16.78 9.77 10.11
CA LEU A 392 -17.74 10.83 10.44
C LEU A 392 -18.48 11.22 9.15
N VAL A 393 -19.60 10.56 8.90
CA VAL A 393 -20.29 10.57 7.61
C VAL A 393 -20.82 11.96 7.25
N ASP A 394 -21.38 12.67 8.20
CA ASP A 394 -22.02 13.99 8.05
C ASP A 394 -21.11 15.14 8.45
N SER A 395 -19.87 14.87 8.89
CA SER A 395 -18.91 15.96 9.08
C SER A 395 -18.63 16.66 7.75
N PRO A 396 -18.50 17.99 7.72
CA PRO A 396 -18.27 18.73 6.48
C PRO A 396 -17.12 18.19 5.64
N TYR A 397 -16.00 17.79 6.28
CA TYR A 397 -14.83 17.24 5.58
C TYR A 397 -14.87 15.74 5.39
N ASN A 398 -15.93 15.04 5.83
CA ASN A 398 -16.07 13.58 5.80
C ASN A 398 -14.79 12.93 6.37
N ILE A 399 -14.57 13.18 7.67
CA ILE A 399 -13.38 12.75 8.39
C ILE A 399 -13.40 11.24 8.56
N THR A 400 -12.34 10.57 8.11
CA THR A 400 -12.11 9.15 8.36
C THR A 400 -10.85 9.00 9.18
N PHE A 401 -10.88 8.18 10.25
CA PHE A 401 -9.72 7.93 11.09
C PHE A 401 -9.76 6.53 11.73
N TYR A 402 -8.65 6.12 12.30
CA TYR A 402 -8.56 4.96 13.19
C TYR A 402 -7.51 5.18 14.28
N PRO A 403 -7.66 4.51 15.44
CA PRO A 403 -6.64 4.48 16.48
C PRO A 403 -5.42 3.69 16.00
N GLN A 404 -4.33 4.36 15.75
CA GLN A 404 -3.14 3.77 15.15
C GLN A 404 -2.45 2.79 16.12
N GLU A 405 -2.46 3.10 17.40
CA GLU A 405 -1.87 2.29 18.45
C GLU A 405 -2.53 0.91 18.62
N ASP A 406 -3.77 0.74 18.16
CA ASP A 406 -4.45 -0.56 18.19
C ASP A 406 -3.93 -1.51 17.10
N HIS A 407 -3.29 -0.95 16.08
CA HIS A 407 -2.76 -1.70 14.94
C HIS A 407 -1.26 -1.90 15.00
N TRP A 408 -0.52 -0.95 15.53
CA TRP A 408 0.93 -1.01 15.60
C TRP A 408 1.40 -1.77 16.84
N ILE A 409 2.16 -2.84 16.61
CA ILE A 409 2.68 -3.70 17.66
C ILE A 409 4.10 -3.22 18.03
N ASN A 410 4.34 -2.95 19.32
CA ASN A 410 5.65 -2.54 19.83
C ASN A 410 6.24 -1.28 19.18
N VAL A 411 5.39 -0.34 18.79
CA VAL A 411 5.82 0.97 18.29
C VAL A 411 5.79 1.97 19.42
N ASP A 412 6.95 2.56 19.72
CA ASP A 412 7.05 3.62 20.73
C ASP A 412 6.39 4.91 20.20
N LEU A 413 5.39 5.38 20.92
CA LEU A 413 4.66 6.63 20.67
C LEU A 413 4.92 7.68 21.77
N GLY A 414 5.89 7.45 22.66
CA GLY A 414 6.20 8.32 23.79
C GLY A 414 5.00 8.48 24.74
N GLU A 415 4.65 9.72 25.06
CA GLU A 415 3.52 10.02 25.96
C GLU A 415 2.14 9.82 25.32
N ILE A 416 2.07 9.56 24.01
CA ILE A 416 0.80 9.37 23.31
C ILE A 416 0.22 8.01 23.64
N LYS A 417 -0.99 8.00 24.21
CA LYS A 417 -1.75 6.78 24.55
C LYS A 417 -2.82 6.45 23.52
N THR A 418 -3.32 7.45 22.78
CA THR A 418 -4.19 7.28 21.62
C THR A 418 -3.67 8.15 20.49
N LEU A 419 -3.38 7.56 19.32
CA LEU A 419 -2.96 8.23 18.11
C LEU A 419 -4.03 8.07 17.03
N LEU A 420 -4.84 9.09 16.81
CA LEU A 420 -5.79 9.10 15.68
C LEU A 420 -5.04 9.41 14.38
N SER A 421 -5.05 8.44 13.48
CA SER A 421 -4.53 8.56 12.13
C SER A 421 -5.70 8.77 11.18
N GLY A 422 -5.82 9.91 10.53
CA GLY A 422 -7.01 10.25 9.77
C GLY A 422 -6.77 10.95 8.45
N THR A 423 -7.85 11.08 7.70
CA THR A 423 -7.89 11.71 6.38
C THR A 423 -9.17 12.52 6.21
N LEU A 424 -9.03 13.74 5.71
CA LEU A 424 -10.13 14.56 5.23
C LEU A 424 -10.44 14.14 3.78
N ILE A 425 -11.59 13.55 3.56
CA ILE A 425 -11.97 13.07 2.22
C ILE A 425 -12.43 14.23 1.33
N LEU A 426 -13.14 15.19 1.89
CA LEU A 426 -13.77 16.31 1.19
C LEU A 426 -13.29 17.68 1.71
N PRO A 427 -11.97 17.96 1.75
CA PRO A 427 -11.44 19.19 2.34
C PRO A 427 -11.82 20.45 1.58
N TYR A 428 -12.35 20.36 0.37
CA TYR A 428 -12.83 21.49 -0.42
C TYR A 428 -14.20 22.04 0.04
N ARG A 429 -14.93 21.30 0.90
CA ARG A 429 -16.19 21.79 1.48
C ARG A 429 -15.94 22.86 2.54
N LYS A 430 -16.98 23.62 2.86
CA LYS A 430 -16.93 24.60 3.97
C LYS A 430 -16.97 23.85 5.30
N GLY A 431 -16.02 24.12 6.18
CA GLY A 431 -15.99 23.57 7.53
C GLY A 431 -17.01 24.24 8.45
N SER A 432 -17.30 23.62 9.60
CA SER A 432 -18.30 24.11 10.56
C SER A 432 -17.79 25.24 11.45
N LEU A 433 -16.49 25.26 11.82
CA LEU A 433 -15.90 26.28 12.67
C LEU A 433 -15.61 27.59 11.92
N TYR A 434 -14.90 27.49 10.81
CA TYR A 434 -14.43 28.67 10.08
C TYR A 434 -15.30 29.03 8.85
N GLY A 435 -16.25 28.17 8.46
CA GLY A 435 -17.09 28.39 7.29
C GLY A 435 -16.33 28.41 5.96
N LYS A 436 -15.06 27.94 5.94
CA LYS A 436 -14.15 27.96 4.79
C LYS A 436 -13.78 26.55 4.35
N SER A 437 -13.35 26.42 3.08
CA SER A 437 -12.70 25.21 2.61
C SER A 437 -11.42 24.94 3.40
N GLY A 438 -11.17 23.69 3.78
CA GLY A 438 -9.92 23.31 4.44
C GLY A 438 -8.70 23.63 3.59
N LEU A 439 -8.83 23.64 2.25
CA LEU A 439 -7.76 24.04 1.34
C LEU A 439 -7.45 25.55 1.36
N SER A 440 -8.33 26.38 1.94
CA SER A 440 -8.15 27.82 2.10
C SER A 440 -7.94 28.25 3.55
N LEU A 441 -7.67 27.31 4.44
CA LEU A 441 -7.27 27.57 5.82
C LEU A 441 -5.74 27.55 5.95
N LYS A 442 -5.22 28.28 6.94
CA LYS A 442 -3.86 28.08 7.42
C LYS A 442 -3.75 26.72 8.11
N LEU A 443 -2.56 26.12 8.13
CA LEU A 443 -2.36 24.79 8.71
C LEU A 443 -2.85 24.67 10.16
N ASP A 444 -2.62 25.69 10.99
CA ASP A 444 -3.06 25.64 12.38
C ASP A 444 -4.60 25.77 12.50
N ASN A 445 -5.22 26.63 11.70
CA ASN A 445 -6.68 26.72 11.67
C ASN A 445 -7.31 25.42 11.13
N LEU A 446 -6.67 24.73 10.19
CA LEU A 446 -7.13 23.44 9.72
C LEU A 446 -7.10 22.38 10.83
N LYS A 447 -6.04 22.35 11.66
CA LYS A 447 -5.97 21.47 12.83
C LYS A 447 -7.11 21.74 13.82
N GLU A 448 -7.43 23.00 14.07
CA GLU A 448 -8.54 23.39 14.94
C GLU A 448 -9.90 23.01 14.34
N GLU A 449 -10.10 23.22 13.05
CA GLU A 449 -11.31 22.80 12.34
C GLU A 449 -11.53 21.28 12.44
N ILE A 450 -10.47 20.48 12.27
CA ILE A 450 -10.53 19.01 12.41
C ILE A 450 -10.95 18.62 13.83
N ILE A 451 -10.32 19.23 14.85
CA ILE A 451 -10.65 18.95 16.25
C ILE A 451 -12.09 19.38 16.54
N HIS A 452 -12.53 20.51 16.00
CA HIS A 452 -13.90 20.98 16.17
C HIS A 452 -14.90 19.95 15.60
N GLN A 453 -14.73 19.53 14.34
CA GLN A 453 -15.63 18.56 13.70
C GLN A 453 -15.63 17.20 14.40
N LEU A 454 -14.49 16.74 14.93
CA LEU A 454 -14.43 15.51 15.73
C LEU A 454 -15.29 15.63 17.01
N PHE A 455 -15.17 16.76 17.71
CA PHE A 455 -15.92 16.98 18.97
C PHE A 455 -17.36 17.51 18.76
N GLU A 456 -17.78 17.84 17.56
CA GLU A 456 -19.17 18.03 17.19
C GLU A 456 -19.94 16.71 17.07
N CYS A 457 -19.22 15.59 16.82
CA CYS A 457 -19.82 14.27 16.78
C CYS A 457 -20.16 13.79 18.20
N ASP A 458 -21.44 13.60 18.49
CA ASP A 458 -21.91 13.16 19.80
C ASP A 458 -21.33 11.79 20.20
N VAL A 459 -21.20 10.86 19.23
CA VAL A 459 -20.62 9.53 19.48
C VAL A 459 -19.16 9.67 19.95
N PHE A 460 -18.34 10.46 19.25
CA PHE A 460 -16.94 10.69 19.65
C PHE A 460 -16.84 11.42 20.98
N THR A 461 -17.65 12.46 21.19
CA THR A 461 -17.65 13.24 22.43
C THR A 461 -18.08 12.41 23.63
N ASN A 462 -19.11 11.57 23.49
CA ASN A 462 -19.55 10.66 24.55
C ASN A 462 -18.51 9.59 24.86
N LEU A 463 -17.85 9.04 23.84
CA LEU A 463 -16.74 8.12 24.01
C LEU A 463 -15.57 8.75 24.78
N CYS A 464 -15.20 9.97 24.42
CA CYS A 464 -14.19 10.75 25.12
C CYS A 464 -14.56 10.97 26.60
N LYS A 465 -15.82 11.36 26.89
CA LYS A 465 -16.31 11.53 28.26
C LYS A 465 -16.23 10.23 29.07
N LYS A 466 -16.67 9.09 28.51
CA LYS A 466 -16.55 7.77 29.15
C LYS A 466 -15.11 7.38 29.45
N SER A 467 -14.16 7.86 28.64
CA SER A 467 -12.73 7.61 28.79
C SER A 467 -11.99 8.69 29.61
N ASP A 468 -12.71 9.65 30.20
CA ASP A 468 -12.16 10.83 30.89
C ASP A 468 -11.15 11.61 30.02
N VAL A 469 -11.47 11.80 28.74
CA VAL A 469 -10.68 12.50 27.74
C VAL A 469 -11.39 13.76 27.29
N SER A 470 -10.63 14.82 27.06
CA SER A 470 -11.12 16.10 26.56
C SER A 470 -10.13 16.70 25.56
N LYS A 471 -10.46 17.84 24.96
CA LYS A 471 -9.53 18.58 24.08
C LYS A 471 -8.20 18.93 24.76
N LYS A 472 -8.17 19.07 26.11
CA LYS A 472 -6.94 19.37 26.89
C LYS A 472 -5.93 18.20 26.86
N ASN A 473 -6.39 16.99 26.56
CA ASN A 473 -5.54 15.82 26.48
C ASN A 473 -4.82 15.67 25.14
N ILE A 474 -5.10 16.56 24.16
CA ILE A 474 -4.42 16.56 22.87
C ILE A 474 -3.02 17.17 23.05
N ILE A 475 -2.00 16.34 22.95
CA ILE A 475 -0.58 16.74 23.08
C ILE A 475 0.16 16.78 21.75
N PHE A 476 -0.43 16.21 20.70
CA PHE A 476 0.17 16.15 19.36
C PHE A 476 -0.86 16.44 18.27
N LYS A 477 -0.50 17.32 17.33
CA LYS A 477 -1.35 17.73 16.19
C LYS A 477 -0.49 17.89 14.95
N GLU A 478 -0.76 17.12 13.92
CA GLU A 478 0.01 17.17 12.67
C GLU A 478 -0.90 17.10 11.46
N ILE A 479 -0.62 17.91 10.47
CA ILE A 479 -1.03 17.72 9.08
C ILE A 479 0.17 17.16 8.34
N TYR A 480 -0.06 16.16 7.49
CA TYR A 480 1.03 15.51 6.75
C TYR A 480 1.89 16.55 6.01
N ASN A 481 3.20 16.43 6.11
CA ASN A 481 4.19 17.45 5.73
C ASN A 481 4.29 17.74 4.22
N ASP A 482 3.54 17.04 3.39
CA ASP A 482 3.41 17.36 1.97
C ASP A 482 2.63 18.65 1.73
N TRP A 483 1.81 19.06 2.70
CA TRP A 483 0.98 20.27 2.59
C TRP A 483 1.70 21.50 3.12
N TYR A 484 1.64 22.58 2.38
CA TYR A 484 2.20 23.87 2.77
C TYR A 484 1.33 25.01 2.25
N GLU A 485 1.47 26.17 2.87
CA GLU A 485 0.72 27.38 2.52
C GLU A 485 1.39 28.11 1.36
N LYS A 486 0.61 28.43 0.32
CA LYS A 486 1.03 29.22 -0.82
C LYS A 486 -0.14 30.05 -1.32
N ASP A 487 0.04 31.38 -1.43
CA ASP A 487 -0.94 32.36 -1.96
C ASP A 487 -2.34 32.23 -1.31
N GLY A 488 -2.38 31.97 0.00
CA GLY A 488 -3.62 31.82 0.78
C GLY A 488 -4.33 30.47 0.65
N TYR A 489 -3.68 29.49 0.00
CA TYR A 489 -4.19 28.14 -0.17
C TYR A 489 -3.20 27.09 0.33
N LEU A 490 -3.72 25.94 0.73
CA LEU A 490 -2.91 24.75 0.96
C LEU A 490 -2.65 24.04 -0.37
N VAL A 491 -1.38 23.84 -0.66
CA VAL A 491 -0.92 23.08 -1.84
C VAL A 491 -0.06 21.90 -1.41
N THR A 492 -0.03 20.86 -2.22
CA THR A 492 0.77 19.66 -1.92
C THR A 492 2.05 19.63 -2.75
N LYS A 493 3.17 19.24 -2.14
CA LYS A 493 4.44 18.97 -2.82
C LYS A 493 4.34 17.78 -3.74
N ASN A 494 3.62 16.74 -3.32
CA ASN A 494 3.45 15.49 -4.04
C ASN A 494 1.98 15.31 -4.44
N LYS A 495 1.64 15.76 -5.63
CA LYS A 495 0.29 15.60 -6.19
C LYS A 495 -0.07 14.12 -6.30
N LYS A 496 -1.27 13.77 -5.85
CA LYS A 496 -1.81 12.41 -5.95
C LYS A 496 -2.61 12.27 -7.21
N TRP A 497 -2.19 11.36 -8.06
CA TRP A 497 -3.00 10.96 -9.20
C TRP A 497 -4.12 10.02 -8.73
N VAL A 498 -5.28 10.13 -9.36
CA VAL A 498 -6.40 9.21 -9.18
C VAL A 498 -7.09 8.99 -10.52
N ASN A 499 -7.53 7.76 -10.78
CA ASN A 499 -8.33 7.49 -11.96
C ASN A 499 -9.80 7.92 -11.77
N ASN A 500 -10.38 8.41 -12.86
CA ASN A 500 -11.76 8.89 -12.92
C ASN A 500 -12.34 8.76 -14.34
N PHE A 501 -13.58 9.21 -14.55
CA PHE A 501 -14.25 9.08 -15.84
C PHE A 501 -13.61 9.91 -16.97
N ILE A 502 -12.75 10.89 -16.66
CA ILE A 502 -12.13 11.79 -17.64
C ILE A 502 -10.80 11.22 -18.16
N ASN A 503 -9.99 10.63 -17.26
CA ASN A 503 -8.60 10.30 -17.55
C ASN A 503 -8.34 8.84 -17.92
N GLU A 504 -9.34 7.96 -17.84
CA GLU A 504 -9.14 6.51 -18.04
C GLU A 504 -8.59 6.16 -19.44
N GLU A 505 -9.08 6.83 -20.48
CA GLU A 505 -8.62 6.54 -21.85
C GLU A 505 -7.17 6.94 -22.10
N TYR A 506 -6.66 7.92 -21.34
CA TYR A 506 -5.30 8.46 -21.46
C TYR A 506 -4.27 7.74 -20.60
N ARG A 507 -4.68 6.75 -19.82
CA ARG A 507 -3.73 5.93 -19.04
C ARG A 507 -2.78 5.21 -20.00
N PRO A 508 -1.45 5.38 -19.83
CA PRO A 508 -0.48 4.77 -20.71
C PRO A 508 -0.39 3.25 -20.50
N LEU A 509 0.05 2.55 -21.54
CA LEU A 509 0.62 1.20 -21.39
C LEU A 509 2.05 1.32 -20.84
N GLN A 510 2.58 0.21 -20.32
CA GLN A 510 3.95 0.15 -19.82
C GLN A 510 5.01 0.20 -20.92
N LYS A 511 4.69 -0.29 -22.11
CA LYS A 511 5.53 -0.17 -23.31
C LYS A 511 5.26 1.18 -23.99
N THR A 512 6.32 1.87 -24.37
CA THR A 512 6.25 3.10 -25.17
C THR A 512 6.61 2.82 -26.63
N ASP A 513 6.47 3.83 -27.50
CA ASP A 513 6.93 3.78 -28.89
C ASP A 513 8.48 3.85 -29.01
N LEU A 514 9.17 4.15 -27.90
CA LEU A 514 10.63 4.15 -27.85
C LEU A 514 11.14 2.77 -27.46
N GLU A 515 12.11 2.25 -28.22
CA GLU A 515 12.60 0.88 -28.10
C GLU A 515 13.16 0.52 -26.71
N ASN A 516 13.70 1.50 -25.99
CA ASN A 516 14.37 1.29 -24.72
C ASN A 516 13.79 2.13 -23.57
N LEU A 517 12.55 2.60 -23.70
CA LEU A 517 11.83 3.33 -22.65
C LEU A 517 10.58 2.58 -22.24
N PHE A 518 10.48 2.29 -20.96
CA PHE A 518 9.33 1.70 -20.32
C PHE A 518 8.78 2.62 -19.23
N ILE A 519 7.48 2.51 -18.96
CA ILE A 519 6.80 3.30 -17.93
C ILE A 519 6.17 2.34 -16.92
N SER A 520 6.25 2.68 -15.64
CA SER A 520 5.64 1.89 -14.60
C SER A 520 5.01 2.78 -13.53
N GLY A 521 3.84 2.40 -13.03
CA GLY A 521 3.13 3.16 -12.00
C GLY A 521 1.65 2.84 -11.94
N SER A 522 0.99 3.19 -10.85
CA SER A 522 -0.45 2.99 -10.69
C SER A 522 -1.31 3.75 -11.70
N HIS A 523 -0.75 4.74 -12.38
CA HIS A 523 -1.40 5.48 -13.47
C HIS A 523 -1.39 4.74 -14.82
N CYS A 524 -0.58 3.70 -14.97
CA CYS A 524 -0.59 2.85 -16.16
C CYS A 524 -1.81 1.92 -16.17
N LYS A 525 -2.17 1.41 -17.35
CA LYS A 525 -3.25 0.42 -17.48
C LYS A 525 -2.84 -0.90 -16.82
N THR A 526 -3.71 -1.42 -15.97
CA THR A 526 -3.57 -2.69 -15.25
C THR A 526 -4.89 -3.43 -15.26
N SER A 527 -4.89 -4.71 -14.94
CA SER A 527 -6.12 -5.50 -14.91
C SER A 527 -7.06 -5.07 -13.78
N ILE A 528 -6.50 -4.63 -12.64
CA ILE A 528 -7.31 -4.15 -11.53
C ILE A 528 -8.00 -2.81 -11.82
N SER A 529 -7.42 -1.97 -12.66
CA SER A 529 -7.97 -0.65 -13.06
C SER A 529 -8.41 0.27 -11.90
N ILE A 530 -7.87 0.08 -10.70
CA ILE A 530 -8.13 0.89 -9.51
C ILE A 530 -6.81 1.47 -9.03
N TRP A 531 -6.77 2.79 -8.78
CA TRP A 531 -5.63 3.45 -8.19
C TRP A 531 -5.32 2.87 -6.80
N SER A 532 -4.24 2.11 -6.68
CA SER A 532 -3.89 1.39 -5.46
C SER A 532 -2.41 0.96 -5.48
N MET A 533 -1.91 0.50 -4.34
CA MET A 533 -0.59 -0.13 -4.26
C MET A 533 -0.55 -1.43 -5.07
N GLU A 534 -1.65 -2.19 -5.12
CA GLU A 534 -1.79 -3.38 -5.96
C GLU A 534 -1.59 -3.05 -7.44
N SER A 535 -2.22 -1.98 -7.93
CA SER A 535 -2.03 -1.51 -9.31
C SER A 535 -0.58 -1.11 -9.59
N ALA A 536 0.12 -0.55 -8.60
CA ALA A 536 1.53 -0.20 -8.74
C ALA A 536 2.43 -1.46 -8.84
N VAL A 537 2.16 -2.50 -8.05
CA VAL A 537 2.88 -3.78 -8.13
C VAL A 537 2.56 -4.48 -9.45
N GLU A 538 1.28 -4.59 -9.84
CA GLU A 538 0.89 -5.18 -11.12
C GLU A 538 1.58 -4.48 -12.30
N SER A 539 1.58 -3.15 -12.31
CA SER A 539 2.28 -2.37 -13.36
C SER A 539 3.78 -2.65 -13.39
N GLY A 540 4.42 -2.79 -12.23
CA GLY A 540 5.83 -3.16 -12.12
C GLY A 540 6.11 -4.54 -12.74
N LYS A 541 5.29 -5.54 -12.41
CA LYS A 541 5.41 -6.90 -12.97
C LYS A 541 5.17 -6.94 -14.48
N ILE A 542 4.17 -6.20 -14.99
CA ILE A 542 3.94 -6.06 -16.43
C ILE A 542 5.17 -5.43 -17.12
N THR A 543 5.71 -4.35 -16.55
CA THR A 543 6.92 -3.70 -17.08
C THR A 543 8.11 -4.66 -17.10
N SER A 544 8.29 -5.43 -16.05
CA SER A 544 9.34 -6.45 -15.97
C SER A 544 9.20 -7.49 -17.06
N ASN A 545 7.99 -8.01 -17.28
CA ASN A 545 7.75 -9.01 -18.32
C ASN A 545 8.01 -8.48 -19.73
N LEU A 546 7.65 -7.22 -20.02
CA LEU A 546 7.97 -6.60 -21.30
C LEU A 546 9.50 -6.50 -21.55
N ILE A 547 10.27 -6.28 -20.49
CA ILE A 547 11.74 -6.27 -20.56
C ILE A 547 12.27 -7.71 -20.69
N LEU A 548 11.74 -8.65 -19.92
CA LEU A 548 12.11 -10.07 -20.00
C LEU A 548 11.85 -10.65 -21.39
N ASP A 549 10.68 -10.36 -21.98
CA ASP A 549 10.33 -10.75 -23.36
C ASP A 549 11.33 -10.18 -24.38
N LYS A 550 11.73 -8.90 -24.23
CA LYS A 550 12.71 -8.24 -25.10
C LYS A 550 14.06 -8.97 -25.10
N TYR A 551 14.43 -9.58 -23.98
CA TYR A 551 15.72 -10.28 -23.83
C TYR A 551 15.58 -11.81 -23.84
N ASN A 552 14.42 -12.34 -24.27
CA ASN A 552 14.13 -13.77 -24.35
C ASN A 552 14.37 -14.49 -23.01
N LYS A 553 13.98 -13.87 -21.90
CA LYS A 553 14.04 -14.44 -20.54
C LYS A 553 12.65 -14.86 -20.10
N GLU A 554 12.60 -15.86 -19.20
CA GLU A 554 11.37 -16.32 -18.60
C GLU A 554 10.66 -15.22 -17.82
N ASN A 555 9.35 -15.05 -18.06
CA ASN A 555 8.49 -14.07 -17.42
C ASN A 555 8.30 -14.32 -15.92
N CYS A 556 8.19 -13.25 -15.15
CA CYS A 556 7.75 -13.33 -13.77
C CYS A 556 6.23 -13.56 -13.71
N TYR A 557 5.82 -14.33 -12.72
CA TYR A 557 4.38 -14.52 -12.46
C TYR A 557 3.75 -13.24 -11.93
N TYR A 558 2.58 -12.89 -12.45
CA TYR A 558 1.70 -11.91 -11.82
C TYR A 558 0.24 -12.36 -11.91
N TYR A 559 -0.53 -12.00 -10.89
CA TYR A 559 -1.95 -12.28 -10.86
C TYR A 559 -2.68 -11.23 -11.72
N LYS A 560 -3.34 -11.70 -12.76
CA LYS A 560 -4.23 -10.85 -13.58
C LYS A 560 -5.64 -10.92 -13.00
N HIS A 561 -6.13 -9.76 -12.53
CA HIS A 561 -7.48 -9.67 -11.97
C HIS A 561 -8.52 -9.98 -13.06
N GLN A 562 -9.45 -10.85 -12.73
CA GLN A 562 -10.49 -11.29 -13.65
C GLN A 562 -11.75 -11.68 -12.88
N SER A 563 -12.89 -11.53 -13.54
CA SER A 563 -14.18 -11.91 -12.98
C SER A 563 -14.27 -13.41 -12.69
N ILE A 564 -15.16 -13.80 -11.78
CA ILE A 564 -15.43 -15.20 -11.44
C ILE A 564 -15.93 -15.98 -12.68
N PRO A 565 -15.78 -17.31 -12.73
CA PRO A 565 -16.07 -18.11 -13.93
C PRO A 565 -17.47 -17.90 -14.54
N ILE A 566 -18.49 -17.82 -13.70
CA ILE A 566 -19.88 -17.59 -14.18
C ILE A 566 -20.04 -16.20 -14.82
N VAL A 567 -19.48 -15.16 -14.22
CA VAL A 567 -19.48 -13.80 -14.77
C VAL A 567 -18.72 -13.76 -16.10
N LYS A 568 -17.60 -14.48 -16.17
CA LYS A 568 -16.78 -14.61 -17.39
C LYS A 568 -17.53 -15.30 -18.53
N LEU A 569 -18.34 -16.32 -18.22
CA LEU A 569 -19.20 -16.99 -19.20
C LEU A 569 -20.29 -16.03 -19.73
N LEU A 570 -20.98 -15.34 -18.82
CA LEU A 570 -22.01 -14.37 -19.18
C LEU A 570 -21.43 -13.20 -19.99
N SER A 571 -20.22 -12.74 -19.64
CA SER A 571 -19.53 -11.69 -20.40
C SER A 571 -19.20 -12.11 -21.83
N LYS A 572 -18.82 -13.37 -22.06
CA LYS A 572 -18.62 -13.88 -23.43
C LYS A 572 -19.89 -13.80 -24.28
N LEU A 573 -21.04 -14.14 -23.70
CA LEU A 573 -22.33 -14.03 -24.37
C LEU A 573 -22.68 -12.56 -24.67
N ASP A 574 -22.52 -11.68 -23.70
CA ASP A 574 -22.78 -10.25 -23.89
C ASP A 574 -21.84 -9.62 -24.94
N ASN A 575 -20.58 -10.04 -25.01
CA ASN A 575 -19.62 -9.56 -26.01
C ASN A 575 -20.06 -9.93 -27.43
N ILE A 576 -20.68 -11.10 -27.64
CA ILE A 576 -21.27 -11.47 -28.92
C ILE A 576 -22.42 -10.52 -29.26
N LEU A 577 -23.34 -10.29 -28.31
CA LEU A 577 -24.46 -9.38 -28.48
C LEU A 577 -23.99 -7.95 -28.72
N TYR A 578 -22.95 -7.50 -28.07
CA TYR A 578 -22.36 -6.18 -28.27
C TYR A 578 -21.80 -6.00 -29.67
N LYS A 579 -21.10 -7.00 -30.20
CA LYS A 579 -20.60 -7.01 -31.59
C LYS A 579 -21.72 -7.00 -32.61
N LEU A 580 -22.87 -7.56 -32.29
CA LEU A 580 -24.08 -7.53 -33.08
C LEU A 580 -24.94 -6.27 -32.88
N HIS A 581 -24.42 -5.27 -32.13
CA HIS A 581 -25.08 -4.01 -31.79
C HIS A 581 -26.38 -4.15 -30.97
N PHE A 582 -26.59 -5.29 -30.29
CA PHE A 582 -27.71 -5.44 -29.37
C PHE A 582 -27.44 -4.75 -28.03
N LYS A 583 -28.51 -4.36 -27.32
CA LYS A 583 -28.43 -3.93 -25.92
C LYS A 583 -28.02 -5.11 -25.05
N ASN A 584 -27.66 -4.85 -23.81
CA ASN A 584 -27.27 -5.89 -22.85
C ASN A 584 -28.49 -6.79 -22.50
N LEU A 585 -28.75 -7.79 -23.33
CA LEU A 585 -29.90 -8.70 -23.19
C LEU A 585 -29.75 -9.65 -22.00
N VAL A 586 -28.53 -9.94 -21.53
CA VAL A 586 -28.31 -10.84 -20.40
C VAL A 586 -29.01 -10.30 -19.14
N ILE A 587 -28.94 -9.01 -18.90
CA ILE A 587 -29.64 -8.38 -17.77
C ILE A 587 -31.13 -8.27 -18.06
N GLU A 588 -31.53 -7.91 -19.27
CA GLU A 588 -32.94 -7.85 -19.64
C GLU A 588 -33.61 -9.22 -19.50
N MET A 589 -32.96 -10.30 -19.89
CA MET A 589 -33.46 -11.67 -19.67
C MET A 589 -33.57 -12.03 -18.19
N ILE A 590 -32.57 -11.69 -17.36
CA ILE A 590 -32.60 -11.92 -15.91
C ILE A 590 -33.76 -11.14 -15.29
N ILE A 591 -34.01 -9.90 -15.71
CA ILE A 591 -35.14 -9.09 -15.27
C ILE A 591 -36.47 -9.78 -15.60
N ILE A 592 -36.62 -10.24 -16.83
CA ILE A 592 -37.86 -10.93 -17.28
C ILE A 592 -38.06 -12.21 -16.46
N ILE A 593 -37.02 -12.99 -16.24
CA ILE A 593 -37.09 -14.23 -15.45
C ILE A 593 -37.48 -13.92 -13.99
N ILE A 594 -36.85 -12.94 -13.36
CA ILE A 594 -37.18 -12.53 -11.98
C ILE A 594 -38.63 -12.02 -11.92
N PHE A 595 -39.05 -11.23 -12.90
CA PHE A 595 -40.44 -10.71 -12.94
C PHE A 595 -41.48 -11.81 -13.14
N LEU A 596 -41.16 -12.85 -13.93
CA LEU A 596 -42.02 -14.03 -14.11
C LEU A 596 -42.08 -14.87 -12.83
N PHE A 597 -40.98 -15.00 -12.08
CA PHE A 597 -40.95 -15.69 -10.79
C PHE A 597 -41.69 -14.96 -9.67
N ILE A 598 -41.79 -13.64 -9.72
CA ILE A 598 -42.52 -12.84 -8.71
C ILE A 598 -44.03 -12.78 -9.02
N LYS A 599 -44.42 -12.99 -10.28
CA LYS A 599 -45.84 -13.00 -10.71
C LYS A 599 -46.48 -14.39 -10.73
N GLY A 600 -45.72 -15.47 -10.71
CA GLY A 600 -46.20 -16.83 -10.55
C GLY A 600 -46.16 -17.27 -9.07
#